data_2054775303fb266c8a968aaf48df8c69
#
_entry.id   2054775303fb266c8a968aaf48df8c69
#
_cell.length_a   1.000
_cell.length_b   1.000
_cell.length_c   1.000
_cell.angle_alpha   90.00
_cell.angle_beta   90.00
_cell.angle_gamma   90.00
#
_symmetry.space_group_name_H-M   'P 1'
#
loop_
_entity.id
_entity.type
_entity.pdbx_description
1 polymer ?
#
loop_
_entity_poly.entity_id
_entity_poly.type
_entity_poly.pdbx_seq_one_letter_code
_entity_poly.pdbx_strand_id
1 'polypeptide(L)'
;MKKKRTHKSRILLTGLILISFIAVNFSYTAASELTLEQILDRVEKHYTGKNFQAEFIQESTIKAMDIVDFASGKIFVRYPGMMRWEYEKPEKQIIITDGHKLWIYRPSDNQVLTGSAPAFFSDGKGASFLSDIKLIRQKFKISLENSKEGFFHELKLQPLEKRLDVIDIRLSVTKNTFTVIRIITYNSYGDENRIEFANHQFDVKLDESLFSFEIPPGADVVQLDE
;
A
#
# COMPACT_ATOMS: atom_id res chain seq x y z
N MET A 1 -8.43 107.87 -19.93
CA MET A 1 -7.48 106.76 -19.84
C MET A 1 -8.24 105.54 -19.31
N LYS A 2 -8.65 104.57 -20.12
CA LYS A 2 -9.37 103.39 -19.67
C LYS A 2 -8.51 102.17 -20.00
N LYS A 3 -8.08 101.47 -18.94
CA LYS A 3 -7.21 100.24 -19.01
C LYS A 3 -8.06 99.00 -19.25
N LYS A 4 -7.88 98.33 -20.39
CA LYS A 4 -8.53 97.08 -20.72
C LYS A 4 -7.83 95.97 -20.01
N ARG A 5 -8.62 95.18 -19.28
CA ARG A 5 -8.19 93.92 -18.69
C ARG A 5 -8.55 92.80 -19.65
N THR A 6 -7.52 92.04 -20.07
CA THR A 6 -7.73 90.80 -20.86
C THR A 6 -7.87 89.60 -19.93
N HIS A 7 -9.01 88.91 -20.07
CA HIS A 7 -9.25 87.64 -19.40
C HIS A 7 -8.55 86.51 -20.17
N LYS A 8 -7.60 85.83 -19.56
CA LYS A 8 -7.06 84.57 -20.07
C LYS A 8 -7.90 83.38 -19.54
N SER A 9 -8.67 82.77 -20.44
CA SER A 9 -9.41 81.54 -20.21
C SER A 9 -8.39 80.35 -20.11
N ARG A 10 -8.36 79.69 -18.98
CA ARG A 10 -7.62 78.42 -18.79
C ARG A 10 -8.55 77.26 -19.05
N ILE A 11 -8.35 76.60 -20.18
CA ILE A 11 -9.02 75.33 -20.49
C ILE A 11 -8.33 74.25 -19.65
N LEU A 12 -9.05 73.69 -18.64
CA LEU A 12 -8.66 72.48 -17.94
C LEU A 12 -9.03 71.26 -18.79
N LEU A 13 -8.01 70.58 -19.33
CA LEU A 13 -8.17 69.31 -20.04
C LEU A 13 -8.18 68.19 -18.99
N THR A 14 -9.37 67.73 -18.58
CA THR A 14 -9.55 66.57 -17.71
C THR A 14 -9.40 65.30 -18.56
N GLY A 15 -8.19 64.70 -18.48
CA GLY A 15 -7.93 63.39 -19.09
C GLY A 15 -8.63 62.29 -18.28
N LEU A 16 -9.64 61.66 -18.88
CA LEU A 16 -10.32 60.48 -18.34
C LEU A 16 -9.43 59.25 -18.59
N ILE A 17 -8.70 58.77 -17.56
CA ILE A 17 -7.96 57.51 -17.65
C ILE A 17 -8.95 56.36 -17.46
N LEU A 18 -9.28 55.68 -18.54
CA LEU A 18 -10.09 54.47 -18.55
C LEU A 18 -9.20 53.28 -18.14
N ILE A 19 -9.20 52.91 -16.83
CA ILE A 19 -8.54 51.72 -16.34
C ILE A 19 -9.38 50.51 -16.75
N SER A 20 -8.97 49.85 -17.83
CA SER A 20 -9.56 48.58 -18.30
C SER A 20 -9.12 47.47 -17.32
N PHE A 21 -10.03 47.04 -16.43
CA PHE A 21 -9.84 45.90 -15.53
C PHE A 21 -9.95 44.59 -16.36
N ILE A 22 -8.82 44.06 -16.80
CA ILE A 22 -8.78 42.72 -17.39
C ILE A 22 -9.00 41.72 -16.29
N ALA A 23 -10.20 41.21 -16.09
CA ALA A 23 -10.52 40.11 -15.22
C ALA A 23 -9.90 38.81 -15.80
N VAL A 24 -8.72 38.45 -15.32
CA VAL A 24 -8.12 37.14 -15.63
C VAL A 24 -8.94 36.09 -14.87
N ASN A 25 -9.84 35.42 -15.58
CA ASN A 25 -10.54 34.25 -15.05
C ASN A 25 -9.51 33.10 -14.87
N PHE A 26 -8.97 32.95 -13.69
CA PHE A 26 -8.28 31.74 -13.29
C PHE A 26 -9.33 30.62 -13.17
N SER A 27 -9.51 29.87 -14.23
CA SER A 27 -10.24 28.60 -14.15
C SER A 27 -9.39 27.64 -13.32
N TYR A 28 -9.74 27.48 -12.05
CA TYR A 28 -9.22 26.38 -11.24
C TYR A 28 -9.75 25.08 -11.87
N THR A 29 -8.92 24.43 -12.66
CA THR A 29 -9.19 23.06 -13.07
C THR A 29 -9.00 22.21 -11.80
N ALA A 30 -10.10 21.87 -11.13
CA ALA A 30 -10.07 20.88 -10.08
C ALA A 30 -9.50 19.61 -10.72
N ALA A 31 -8.35 19.15 -10.23
CA ALA A 31 -7.82 17.86 -10.66
C ALA A 31 -8.89 16.81 -10.36
N SER A 32 -9.42 16.17 -11.39
CA SER A 32 -10.43 15.11 -11.20
C SER A 32 -9.81 14.01 -10.35
N GLU A 33 -10.53 13.58 -9.32
CA GLU A 33 -10.09 12.43 -8.52
C GLU A 33 -9.90 11.22 -9.43
N LEU A 34 -8.85 10.44 -9.14
CA LEU A 34 -8.56 9.24 -9.92
C LEU A 34 -9.69 8.21 -9.73
N THR A 35 -10.07 7.56 -10.80
CA THR A 35 -10.98 6.41 -10.72
C THR A 35 -10.28 5.20 -10.09
N LEU A 36 -11.07 4.24 -9.60
CA LEU A 36 -10.54 2.97 -9.08
C LEU A 36 -9.58 2.30 -10.08
N GLU A 37 -9.97 2.20 -11.35
CA GLU A 37 -9.15 1.58 -12.39
C GLU A 37 -7.81 2.31 -12.57
N GLN A 38 -7.82 3.63 -12.59
CA GLN A 38 -6.59 4.41 -12.69
C GLN A 38 -5.66 4.23 -11.48
N ILE A 39 -6.23 4.07 -10.28
CA ILE A 39 -5.46 3.80 -9.07
C ILE A 39 -4.82 2.42 -9.17
N LEU A 40 -5.60 1.39 -9.52
CA LEU A 40 -5.12 0.02 -9.68
C LEU A 40 -4.04 -0.10 -10.75
N ASP A 41 -4.21 0.55 -11.91
CA ASP A 41 -3.21 0.57 -12.98
C ASP A 41 -1.86 1.16 -12.49
N ARG A 42 -1.93 2.21 -11.69
CA ARG A 42 -0.73 2.85 -11.14
C ARG A 42 -0.07 2.00 -10.06
N VAL A 43 -0.84 1.34 -9.20
CA VAL A 43 -0.32 0.37 -8.23
C VAL A 43 0.36 -0.79 -8.96
N GLU A 44 -0.31 -1.39 -9.94
CA GLU A 44 0.29 -2.47 -10.74
C GLU A 44 1.58 -2.04 -11.43
N LYS A 45 1.59 -0.86 -12.07
CA LYS A 45 2.79 -0.30 -12.69
C LYS A 45 3.92 -0.07 -11.69
N HIS A 46 3.56 0.31 -10.45
CA HIS A 46 4.55 0.58 -9.40
C HIS A 46 5.26 -0.68 -8.94
N TYR A 47 4.55 -1.82 -8.83
CA TYR A 47 5.08 -3.07 -8.28
C TYR A 47 5.57 -4.07 -9.33
N THR A 48 4.94 -4.14 -10.51
CA THR A 48 5.23 -5.17 -11.51
C THR A 48 6.68 -5.12 -11.97
N GLY A 49 7.36 -6.25 -11.88
CA GLY A 49 8.75 -6.42 -12.30
C GLY A 49 9.77 -5.84 -11.33
N LYS A 50 9.35 -5.33 -10.17
CA LYS A 50 10.25 -4.72 -9.20
C LYS A 50 10.47 -5.60 -7.98
N ASN A 51 11.71 -5.62 -7.54
CA ASN A 51 12.07 -6.14 -6.23
C ASN A 51 11.98 -5.00 -5.20
N PHE A 52 11.58 -5.30 -3.99
CA PHE A 52 11.60 -4.32 -2.93
C PHE A 52 11.84 -4.96 -1.58
N GLN A 53 12.23 -4.13 -0.62
CA GLN A 53 12.27 -4.44 0.80
C GLN A 53 11.61 -3.33 1.60
N ALA A 54 11.09 -3.67 2.77
CA ALA A 54 10.51 -2.73 3.72
C ALA A 54 10.63 -3.25 5.15
N GLU A 55 10.49 -2.38 6.13
CA GLU A 55 10.23 -2.74 7.51
C GLU A 55 8.73 -2.86 7.73
N PHE A 56 8.30 -3.71 8.66
CA PHE A 56 6.90 -3.83 9.01
C PHE A 56 6.68 -3.85 10.52
N ILE A 57 5.52 -3.35 10.91
CA ILE A 57 4.91 -3.55 12.23
C ILE A 57 3.58 -4.24 11.99
N GLN A 58 3.32 -5.27 12.78
CA GLN A 58 2.08 -6.04 12.74
C GLN A 58 1.37 -5.95 14.07
N GLU A 59 0.07 -5.74 14.03
CA GLU A 59 -0.85 -5.81 15.17
C GLU A 59 -1.93 -6.85 14.84
N SER A 60 -2.05 -7.85 15.67
CA SER A 60 -3.05 -8.92 15.51
C SER A 60 -4.01 -8.89 16.69
N THR A 61 -5.29 -8.66 16.42
CA THR A 61 -6.35 -8.62 17.42
C THR A 61 -7.20 -9.87 17.32
N ILE A 62 -7.25 -10.67 18.39
CA ILE A 62 -8.15 -11.82 18.55
C ILE A 62 -9.35 -11.34 19.36
N LYS A 63 -10.43 -10.98 18.67
CA LYS A 63 -11.58 -10.30 19.26
C LYS A 63 -12.27 -11.11 20.35
N ALA A 64 -12.40 -12.41 20.14
CA ALA A 64 -13.07 -13.30 21.09
C ALA A 64 -12.35 -13.40 22.43
N MET A 65 -11.04 -13.16 22.48
CA MET A 65 -10.20 -13.27 23.66
C MET A 65 -9.76 -11.92 24.22
N ASP A 66 -10.08 -10.82 23.53
CA ASP A 66 -9.58 -9.47 23.83
C ASP A 66 -8.03 -9.39 23.90
N ILE A 67 -7.38 -10.16 23.03
CA ILE A 67 -5.91 -10.23 22.93
C ILE A 67 -5.44 -9.37 21.76
N VAL A 68 -4.40 -8.58 22.01
CA VAL A 68 -3.69 -7.82 20.98
C VAL A 68 -2.21 -8.17 21.02
N ASP A 69 -1.72 -8.77 19.96
CA ASP A 69 -0.32 -9.15 19.79
C ASP A 69 0.39 -8.21 18.81
N PHE A 70 1.65 -7.92 19.10
CA PHE A 70 2.49 -7.09 18.26
C PHE A 70 3.69 -7.86 17.74
N ALA A 71 4.01 -7.67 16.47
CA ALA A 71 5.22 -8.19 15.86
C ALA A 71 5.87 -7.13 14.98
N SER A 72 7.16 -7.29 14.71
CA SER A 72 7.87 -6.41 13.78
C SER A 72 9.03 -7.15 13.12
N GLY A 73 9.47 -6.61 11.96
CA GLY A 73 10.56 -7.21 11.22
C GLY A 73 10.74 -6.59 9.84
N LYS A 74 11.24 -7.40 8.91
CA LYS A 74 11.53 -6.98 7.53
C LYS A 74 10.86 -7.91 6.53
N ILE A 75 10.47 -7.32 5.40
CA ILE A 75 9.98 -8.05 4.24
C ILE A 75 10.91 -7.81 3.05
N PHE A 76 11.18 -8.87 2.32
CA PHE A 76 11.89 -8.85 1.04
C PHE A 76 10.99 -9.51 0.01
N VAL A 77 10.80 -8.83 -1.12
CA VAL A 77 9.96 -9.31 -2.22
C VAL A 77 10.75 -9.27 -3.51
N ARG A 78 10.78 -10.39 -4.20
CA ARG A 78 11.36 -10.52 -5.54
C ARG A 78 10.28 -11.00 -6.50
N TYR A 79 9.96 -10.15 -7.46
CA TYR A 79 8.96 -10.47 -8.48
C TYR A 79 9.48 -11.53 -9.47
N PRO A 80 8.63 -12.48 -9.90
CA PRO A 80 7.29 -12.77 -9.39
C PRO A 80 7.32 -13.82 -8.27
N GLY A 81 6.43 -13.66 -7.28
CA GLY A 81 6.04 -14.74 -6.37
C GLY A 81 6.99 -15.09 -5.23
N MET A 82 8.19 -14.52 -5.17
CA MET A 82 9.15 -14.81 -4.11
C MET A 82 9.03 -13.81 -2.96
N MET A 83 8.94 -14.30 -1.74
CA MET A 83 8.84 -13.47 -0.54
C MET A 83 9.65 -14.07 0.60
N ARG A 84 10.17 -13.16 1.43
CA ARG A 84 10.80 -13.50 2.71
C ARG A 84 10.35 -12.50 3.76
N TRP A 85 9.73 -13.01 4.83
CA TRP A 85 9.41 -12.27 6.03
C TRP A 85 10.37 -12.69 7.13
N GLU A 86 11.03 -11.72 7.75
CA GLU A 86 11.90 -11.92 8.90
C GLU A 86 11.29 -11.21 10.09
N TYR A 87 10.61 -11.96 10.96
CA TYR A 87 10.14 -11.46 12.24
C TYR A 87 11.32 -11.35 13.19
N GLU A 88 11.47 -10.18 13.78
CA GLU A 88 12.52 -9.88 14.78
C GLU A 88 11.94 -9.84 16.18
N LYS A 89 10.68 -9.45 16.33
CA LYS A 89 9.93 -9.35 17.60
C LYS A 89 8.51 -9.88 17.41
N PRO A 90 7.87 -10.46 18.51
CA PRO A 90 8.47 -10.74 19.82
C PRO A 90 9.49 -11.86 19.74
N GLU A 91 9.33 -12.80 18.82
CA GLU A 91 10.19 -13.95 18.59
C GLU A 91 10.67 -14.00 17.14
N LYS A 92 11.83 -14.61 16.94
CA LYS A 92 12.36 -14.80 15.59
C LYS A 92 11.56 -15.88 14.87
N GLN A 93 11.02 -15.51 13.70
CA GLN A 93 10.38 -16.41 12.77
C GLN A 93 10.74 -15.98 11.35
N ILE A 94 10.94 -16.93 10.47
CA ILE A 94 11.23 -16.65 9.08
C ILE A 94 10.18 -17.35 8.22
N ILE A 95 9.51 -16.62 7.35
CA ILE A 95 8.59 -17.17 6.35
C ILE A 95 9.21 -16.93 4.98
N ILE A 96 9.44 -17.99 4.22
CA ILE A 96 10.10 -17.93 2.92
C ILE A 96 9.23 -18.62 1.88
N THR A 97 9.16 -18.07 0.69
CA THR A 97 8.65 -18.76 -0.50
C THR A 97 9.51 -18.44 -1.72
N ASP A 98 9.75 -19.47 -2.52
CA ASP A 98 10.35 -19.38 -3.86
C ASP A 98 9.29 -19.21 -4.97
N GLY A 99 8.03 -19.01 -4.58
CA GLY A 99 6.87 -18.96 -5.48
C GLY A 99 6.13 -20.30 -5.64
N HIS A 100 6.76 -21.42 -5.25
CA HIS A 100 6.19 -22.77 -5.32
C HIS A 100 6.07 -23.40 -3.92
N LYS A 101 7.15 -23.40 -3.19
CA LYS A 101 7.23 -23.93 -1.82
C LYS A 101 7.16 -22.81 -0.79
N LEU A 102 6.65 -23.18 0.37
CA LEU A 102 6.61 -22.37 1.57
C LEU A 102 7.39 -23.05 2.67
N TRP A 103 8.18 -22.29 3.40
CA TRP A 103 8.81 -22.67 4.65
C TRP A 103 8.52 -21.62 5.72
N ILE A 104 8.08 -22.08 6.89
CA ILE A 104 7.94 -21.25 8.09
C ILE A 104 8.86 -21.84 9.14
N TYR A 105 9.95 -21.15 9.43
CA TYR A 105 10.95 -21.61 10.41
C TYR A 105 10.84 -20.82 11.71
N ARG A 106 10.71 -21.56 12.80
CA ARG A 106 10.72 -21.06 14.18
C ARG A 106 12.00 -21.54 14.87
N PRO A 107 13.03 -20.70 14.97
CA PRO A 107 14.31 -21.09 15.56
C PRO A 107 14.19 -21.53 17.03
N SER A 108 13.31 -20.90 17.83
CA SER A 108 13.08 -21.24 19.24
C SER A 108 12.67 -22.70 19.45
N ASP A 109 11.86 -23.21 18.54
CA ASP A 109 11.29 -24.56 18.59
C ASP A 109 12.08 -25.56 17.74
N ASN A 110 13.08 -25.06 16.99
CA ASN A 110 13.77 -25.78 15.91
C ASN A 110 12.77 -26.50 14.98
N GLN A 111 11.65 -25.82 14.65
CA GLN A 111 10.55 -26.37 13.86
C GLN A 111 10.45 -25.68 12.50
N VAL A 112 10.21 -26.48 11.47
CA VAL A 112 9.94 -26.02 10.11
C VAL A 112 8.58 -26.53 9.68
N LEU A 113 7.64 -25.61 9.38
CA LEU A 113 6.43 -25.96 8.66
C LEU A 113 6.70 -25.75 7.17
N THR A 114 6.30 -26.72 6.35
CA THR A 114 6.50 -26.64 4.89
C THR A 114 5.22 -27.00 4.14
N GLY A 115 5.03 -26.43 2.97
CA GLY A 115 3.82 -26.67 2.16
C GLY A 115 3.90 -26.02 0.78
N SER A 116 2.75 -25.93 0.14
CA SER A 116 2.58 -25.26 -1.14
C SER A 116 2.37 -23.75 -0.91
N ALA A 117 3.20 -22.91 -1.53
CA ALA A 117 3.03 -21.46 -1.43
C ALA A 117 1.71 -20.98 -2.07
N PRO A 118 1.32 -21.44 -3.27
CA PRO A 118 0.02 -21.08 -3.84
C PRO A 118 -1.17 -21.44 -2.95
N ALA A 119 -1.14 -22.61 -2.31
CA ALA A 119 -2.22 -23.04 -1.41
C ALA A 119 -2.30 -22.15 -0.16
N PHE A 120 -1.15 -21.86 0.46
CA PHE A 120 -1.09 -21.04 1.68
C PHE A 120 -1.50 -19.59 1.42
N PHE A 121 -1.08 -19.02 0.29
CA PHE A 121 -1.30 -17.61 -0.03
C PHE A 121 -2.55 -17.38 -0.90
N SER A 122 -3.35 -18.39 -1.17
CA SER A 122 -4.48 -18.32 -2.12
C SER A 122 -5.44 -17.16 -1.85
N ASP A 123 -5.59 -16.76 -0.60
CA ASP A 123 -6.62 -15.84 -0.13
C ASP A 123 -6.07 -14.47 0.26
N GLY A 124 -4.85 -14.14 -0.16
CA GLY A 124 -4.20 -12.89 0.24
C GLY A 124 -3.61 -12.93 1.65
N LYS A 125 -3.52 -14.12 2.28
CA LYS A 125 -2.82 -14.30 3.57
C LYS A 125 -1.39 -13.78 3.47
N GLY A 126 -0.91 -13.20 4.56
CA GLY A 126 0.46 -12.70 4.64
C GLY A 126 0.81 -11.67 3.56
N ALA A 127 -0.19 -10.91 3.07
CA ALA A 127 0.02 -9.92 2.01
C ALA A 127 0.66 -10.48 0.73
N SER A 128 0.37 -11.73 0.40
CA SER A 128 0.96 -12.48 -0.72
C SER A 128 0.83 -11.79 -2.08
N PHE A 129 -0.23 -11.01 -2.28
CA PHE A 129 -0.43 -10.22 -3.49
C PHE A 129 0.66 -9.17 -3.72
N LEU A 130 1.47 -8.82 -2.70
CA LEU A 130 2.61 -7.92 -2.89
C LEU A 130 3.71 -8.55 -3.74
N SER A 131 3.80 -9.89 -3.79
CA SER A 131 4.74 -10.60 -4.67
C SER A 131 4.23 -10.75 -6.11
N ASP A 132 2.92 -10.66 -6.31
CA ASP A 132 2.27 -10.55 -7.61
C ASP A 132 1.00 -9.69 -7.49
N ILE A 133 1.17 -8.41 -7.65
CA ILE A 133 0.11 -7.40 -7.45
C ILE A 133 -1.09 -7.60 -8.40
N LYS A 134 -0.91 -8.27 -9.54
CA LYS A 134 -1.99 -8.57 -10.48
C LYS A 134 -3.03 -9.53 -9.90
N LEU A 135 -2.66 -10.30 -8.87
CA LEU A 135 -3.58 -11.20 -8.18
C LEU A 135 -4.75 -10.44 -7.53
N ILE A 136 -4.56 -9.18 -7.18
CA ILE A 136 -5.63 -8.35 -6.61
C ILE A 136 -6.86 -8.34 -7.54
N ARG A 137 -6.68 -8.04 -8.83
CA ARG A 137 -7.79 -7.99 -9.79
C ARG A 137 -8.40 -9.36 -10.07
N GLN A 138 -7.61 -10.41 -9.99
CA GLN A 138 -8.05 -11.76 -10.31
C GLN A 138 -8.83 -12.42 -9.18
N LYS A 139 -8.47 -12.12 -7.94
CA LYS A 139 -8.96 -12.81 -6.75
C LYS A 139 -9.98 -12.04 -5.94
N PHE A 140 -10.11 -10.74 -6.18
CA PHE A 140 -10.92 -9.88 -5.33
C PHE A 140 -11.89 -9.00 -6.12
N LYS A 141 -13.07 -8.80 -5.55
CA LYS A 141 -13.94 -7.67 -5.88
C LYS A 141 -13.39 -6.44 -5.15
N ILE A 142 -13.06 -5.39 -5.92
CA ILE A 142 -12.39 -4.21 -5.38
C ILE A 142 -13.35 -3.01 -5.40
N SER A 143 -13.31 -2.21 -4.35
CA SER A 143 -14.00 -0.93 -4.26
C SER A 143 -13.09 0.14 -3.65
N LEU A 144 -13.32 1.38 -4.04
CA LEU A 144 -12.68 2.55 -3.44
C LEU A 144 -13.54 2.99 -2.26
N GLU A 145 -12.93 3.15 -1.09
CA GLU A 145 -13.58 3.73 0.09
C GLU A 145 -13.15 5.18 0.28
N ASN A 146 -13.99 5.97 0.94
CA ASN A 146 -13.63 7.35 1.27
C ASN A 146 -12.53 7.37 2.33
N SER A 147 -11.39 7.95 1.99
CA SER A 147 -10.29 8.13 2.92
C SER A 147 -10.65 9.18 3.98
N LYS A 148 -10.64 8.79 5.25
CA LYS A 148 -10.82 9.73 6.36
C LYS A 148 -9.63 10.69 6.51
N GLU A 149 -8.44 10.24 6.14
CA GLU A 149 -7.18 10.97 6.34
C GLU A 149 -6.76 11.81 5.12
N GLY A 150 -7.42 11.65 3.97
CA GLY A 150 -7.17 12.44 2.76
C GLY A 150 -5.83 12.18 2.04
N PHE A 151 -4.88 11.51 2.67
CA PHE A 151 -3.52 11.27 2.15
C PHE A 151 -3.39 9.98 1.35
N PHE A 152 -4.35 9.06 1.49
CA PHE A 152 -4.30 7.72 0.91
C PHE A 152 -5.52 7.46 0.03
N HIS A 153 -5.37 6.54 -0.90
CA HIS A 153 -6.47 5.84 -1.51
C HIS A 153 -6.77 4.61 -0.65
N GLU A 154 -7.99 4.48 -0.15
CA GLU A 154 -8.42 3.35 0.63
C GLU A 154 -9.15 2.36 -0.28
N LEU A 155 -8.57 1.19 -0.47
CA LEU A 155 -9.15 0.12 -1.29
C LEU A 155 -9.69 -0.97 -0.38
N LYS A 156 -10.90 -1.41 -0.67
CA LYS A 156 -11.51 -2.58 -0.04
C LYS A 156 -11.52 -3.74 -1.02
N LEU A 157 -10.96 -4.86 -0.61
CA LEU A 157 -10.85 -6.10 -1.37
C LEU A 157 -11.68 -7.17 -0.70
N GLN A 158 -12.65 -7.73 -1.41
CA GLN A 158 -13.46 -8.85 -0.95
C GLN A 158 -13.12 -10.07 -1.80
N PRO A 159 -12.66 -11.19 -1.20
CA PRO A 159 -12.36 -12.39 -1.96
C PRO A 159 -13.55 -12.83 -2.82
N LEU A 160 -13.30 -13.21 -4.06
CA LEU A 160 -14.32 -13.76 -4.96
C LEU A 160 -14.79 -15.14 -4.48
N GLU A 161 -13.88 -15.93 -3.91
CA GLU A 161 -14.18 -17.18 -3.25
C GLU A 161 -14.42 -16.93 -1.76
N LYS A 162 -15.56 -17.38 -1.26
CA LYS A 162 -15.90 -17.22 0.16
C LYS A 162 -15.08 -18.18 1.01
N ARG A 163 -14.28 -17.67 1.92
CA ARG A 163 -13.53 -18.42 2.92
C ARG A 163 -13.72 -17.80 4.30
N LEU A 164 -13.43 -18.57 5.35
CA LEU A 164 -13.60 -18.10 6.73
C LEU A 164 -12.40 -17.26 7.20
N ASP A 165 -11.23 -17.53 6.67
CA ASP A 165 -9.96 -16.95 7.11
C ASP A 165 -9.76 -15.49 6.67
N VAL A 166 -10.33 -15.12 5.52
CA VAL A 166 -10.25 -13.77 4.97
C VAL A 166 -11.60 -13.41 4.34
N ILE A 167 -12.28 -12.43 4.90
CA ILE A 167 -13.56 -11.92 4.36
C ILE A 167 -13.45 -10.51 3.78
N ASP A 168 -12.46 -9.75 4.24
CA ASP A 168 -12.25 -8.35 3.86
C ASP A 168 -10.76 -8.01 4.03
N ILE A 169 -10.19 -7.34 3.04
CA ILE A 169 -8.85 -6.76 3.13
C ILE A 169 -8.96 -5.28 2.79
N ARG A 170 -8.33 -4.43 3.58
CA ARG A 170 -8.23 -2.99 3.30
C ARG A 170 -6.79 -2.63 3.03
N LEU A 171 -6.58 -1.85 1.96
CA LEU A 171 -5.27 -1.35 1.58
C LEU A 171 -5.28 0.16 1.65
N SER A 172 -4.30 0.73 2.36
CA SER A 172 -3.99 2.15 2.26
C SER A 172 -2.84 2.34 1.28
N VAL A 173 -3.11 3.05 0.20
CA VAL A 173 -2.17 3.31 -0.91
C VAL A 173 -1.85 4.80 -0.95
N THR A 174 -0.58 5.16 -0.97
CA THR A 174 -0.16 6.57 -1.06
C THR A 174 -0.62 7.21 -2.38
N LYS A 175 -1.14 8.45 -2.33
CA LYS A 175 -1.62 9.16 -3.52
C LYS A 175 -0.51 9.55 -4.50
N ASN A 176 0.71 9.74 -4.00
CA ASN A 176 1.83 10.23 -4.81
C ASN A 176 2.62 9.12 -5.47
N THR A 177 2.95 8.06 -4.73
CA THR A 177 3.84 6.98 -5.18
C THR A 177 3.10 5.69 -5.51
N PHE A 178 1.82 5.57 -5.13
CA PHE A 178 1.02 4.34 -5.29
C PHE A 178 1.62 3.14 -4.55
N THR A 179 2.28 3.42 -3.44
CA THR A 179 2.87 2.41 -2.54
C THR A 179 1.83 1.97 -1.52
N VAL A 180 1.66 0.67 -1.33
CA VAL A 180 0.85 0.09 -0.24
C VAL A 180 1.62 0.27 1.06
N ILE A 181 1.05 1.01 2.01
CA ILE A 181 1.68 1.29 3.30
C ILE A 181 0.97 0.61 4.47
N ARG A 182 -0.26 0.16 4.26
CA ARG A 182 -1.04 -0.54 5.29
C ARG A 182 -1.92 -1.59 4.64
N ILE A 183 -1.99 -2.73 5.29
CA ILE A 183 -2.88 -3.83 4.95
C ILE A 183 -3.60 -4.22 6.22
N ILE A 184 -4.94 -4.25 6.19
CA ILE A 184 -5.76 -4.75 7.29
C ILE A 184 -6.58 -5.90 6.75
N THR A 185 -6.46 -7.06 7.38
CA THR A 185 -7.21 -8.27 7.01
C THR A 185 -8.21 -8.61 8.12
N TYR A 186 -9.45 -8.89 7.74
CA TYR A 186 -10.51 -9.34 8.65
C TYR A 186 -10.91 -10.76 8.32
N ASN A 187 -11.10 -11.58 9.36
CA ASN A 187 -11.66 -12.91 9.23
C ASN A 187 -13.15 -12.96 9.63
N SER A 188 -13.79 -14.11 9.45
CA SER A 188 -15.23 -14.31 9.79
C SER A 188 -15.53 -14.26 11.28
N TYR A 189 -14.52 -14.37 12.14
CA TYR A 189 -14.67 -14.28 13.60
C TYR A 189 -14.56 -12.84 14.10
N GLY A 190 -14.24 -11.90 13.19
CA GLY A 190 -14.07 -10.49 13.49
C GLY A 190 -12.67 -10.14 14.01
N ASP A 191 -11.72 -11.08 13.93
CA ASP A 191 -10.32 -10.77 14.22
C ASP A 191 -9.74 -9.87 13.14
N GLU A 192 -8.78 -9.03 13.55
CA GLU A 192 -8.10 -8.08 12.69
C GLU A 192 -6.60 -8.38 12.70
N ASN A 193 -6.00 -8.39 11.51
CA ASN A 193 -4.55 -8.39 11.35
C ASN A 193 -4.13 -7.18 10.53
N ARG A 194 -3.44 -6.24 11.17
CA ARG A 194 -2.96 -5.00 10.59
C ARG A 194 -1.45 -5.08 10.40
N ILE A 195 -0.99 -4.78 9.18
CA ILE A 195 0.42 -4.67 8.86
C ILE A 195 0.66 -3.27 8.30
N GLU A 196 1.58 -2.53 8.89
CA GLU A 196 2.05 -1.24 8.41
C GLU A 196 3.49 -1.34 7.94
N PHE A 197 3.77 -0.77 6.76
CA PHE A 197 5.08 -0.80 6.14
C PHE A 197 5.74 0.57 6.17
N ALA A 198 7.03 0.56 6.45
CA ALA A 198 7.89 1.74 6.45
C ALA A 198 9.19 1.47 5.70
N ASN A 199 9.93 2.53 5.40
CA ASN A 199 11.28 2.46 4.83
C ASN A 199 11.37 1.61 3.54
N HIS A 200 10.35 1.73 2.67
CA HIS A 200 10.33 1.01 1.40
C HIS A 200 11.54 1.39 0.53
N GLN A 201 12.18 0.37 -0.01
CA GLN A 201 13.26 0.51 -0.99
C GLN A 201 12.90 -0.37 -2.19
N PHE A 202 12.61 0.28 -3.32
CA PHE A 202 12.30 -0.40 -4.58
C PHE A 202 13.56 -0.52 -5.45
N ASP A 203 13.49 -1.39 -6.45
CA ASP A 203 14.56 -1.65 -7.42
C ASP A 203 15.88 -2.11 -6.76
N VAL A 204 15.77 -2.74 -5.57
CA VAL A 204 16.93 -3.29 -4.85
C VAL A 204 17.39 -4.59 -5.49
N LYS A 205 18.71 -4.81 -5.46
CA LYS A 205 19.28 -6.08 -5.88
C LYS A 205 19.20 -7.07 -4.72
N LEU A 206 18.26 -7.99 -4.80
CA LEU A 206 18.10 -9.07 -3.83
C LEU A 206 18.76 -10.34 -4.35
N ASP A 207 19.59 -10.96 -3.51
CA ASP A 207 20.21 -12.24 -3.83
C ASP A 207 19.14 -13.35 -3.86
N GLU A 208 19.25 -14.29 -4.78
CA GLU A 208 18.32 -15.39 -4.93
C GLU A 208 18.32 -16.33 -3.72
N SER A 209 19.47 -16.46 -3.06
CA SER A 209 19.63 -17.25 -1.85
C SER A 209 18.73 -16.79 -0.68
N LEU A 210 18.27 -15.54 -0.68
CA LEU A 210 17.29 -15.05 0.29
C LEU A 210 15.95 -15.81 0.23
N PHE A 211 15.63 -16.39 -0.92
CA PHE A 211 14.35 -17.05 -1.19
C PHE A 211 14.47 -18.58 -1.26
N SER A 212 15.63 -19.12 -0.92
CA SER A 212 15.86 -20.54 -0.70
C SER A 212 15.99 -20.84 0.80
N PHE A 213 15.64 -22.06 1.20
CA PHE A 213 15.75 -22.47 2.61
C PHE A 213 16.28 -23.89 2.70
N GLU A 214 17.33 -24.04 3.49
CA GLU A 214 17.87 -25.32 3.89
C GLU A 214 17.40 -25.66 5.29
N ILE A 215 16.77 -26.83 5.44
CA ILE A 215 16.23 -27.27 6.73
C ILE A 215 17.40 -27.52 7.70
N PRO A 216 17.42 -26.86 8.87
CA PRO A 216 18.48 -27.04 9.83
C PRO A 216 18.56 -28.51 10.34
N PRO A 217 19.76 -29.01 10.67
CA PRO A 217 19.92 -30.34 11.24
C PRO A 217 19.09 -30.52 12.50
N GLY A 218 18.36 -31.65 12.59
CA GLY A 218 17.52 -31.97 13.73
C GLY A 218 16.26 -31.14 13.91
N ALA A 219 15.87 -30.35 12.91
CA ALA A 219 14.60 -29.64 12.95
C ALA A 219 13.42 -30.58 12.82
N ASP A 220 12.37 -30.32 13.62
CA ASP A 220 11.08 -30.96 13.45
C ASP A 220 10.37 -30.39 12.21
N VAL A 221 10.04 -31.27 11.27
CA VAL A 221 9.43 -30.87 9.99
C VAL A 221 7.97 -31.29 9.96
N VAL A 222 7.09 -30.28 9.89
CA VAL A 222 5.64 -30.47 9.82
C VAL A 222 5.15 -30.07 8.42
N GLN A 223 4.44 -30.96 7.75
CA GLN A 223 3.80 -30.67 6.49
C GLN A 223 2.48 -29.96 6.75
N LEU A 224 2.29 -28.79 6.11
CA LEU A 224 1.00 -28.13 6.08
C LEU A 224 0.10 -28.88 5.12
N ASP A 225 -1.13 -29.16 5.54
CA ASP A 225 -2.14 -29.78 4.69
C ASP A 225 -2.49 -28.81 3.54
N GLU A 226 -2.71 -29.38 2.34
CA GLU A 226 -3.10 -28.65 1.13
C GLU A 226 -4.56 -28.18 1.17
#